data_509fc7989902a86007801078ca803c83
#
_entry.id   509fc7989902a86007801078ca803c83
#
_cell.length_a   1.000
_cell.length_b   1.000
_cell.length_c   1.000
_cell.angle_alpha   90.00
_cell.angle_beta   90.00
_cell.angle_gamma   90.00
#
_symmetry.space_group_name_H-M   'P 1'
#
loop_
_entity.id
_entity.type
_entity.pdbx_description
1 polymer ?
#
loop_
_entity_poly.entity_id
_entity_poly.type
_entity_poly.pdbx_seq_one_letter_code
_entity_poly.pdbx_strand_id
1 'polypeptide(L)'
;MLLVDDHAILREGIRYLLSASGEVEVIGEAQDGVEALEMVEKLRPDAVLMDIAMPRMNGIEATKELKKRHPDLPVLILSMYDSEEYVLPILRAGAAGYVLKRAAAQELVSALKAVTSGQVILHPDVARTVMDNLQAQESPQGPPVAPRGASEAQAQLAQLTEREREVLTLIAHGLTNQQIAERLFISIKTVQAHRANLMEKLDLHDAVELTKFAIKSGLLPLDEI
;
A
#
# COMPACT_ATOMS: atom_id res chain seq x y z
N MET A 1 -18.65 -12.86 5.29
CA MET A 1 -17.43 -12.41 4.62
C MET A 1 -16.21 -13.24 5.04
N LEU A 2 -15.14 -13.25 4.23
CA LEU A 2 -13.82 -13.80 4.60
C LEU A 2 -12.93 -12.67 5.11
N LEU A 3 -12.20 -12.88 6.23
CA LEU A 3 -11.24 -11.94 6.81
C LEU A 3 -9.81 -12.45 6.57
N VAL A 4 -8.96 -11.62 5.95
CA VAL A 4 -7.59 -11.99 5.55
C VAL A 4 -6.59 -10.96 6.07
N ASP A 5 -5.76 -11.37 7.03
CA ASP A 5 -4.69 -10.55 7.64
C ASP A 5 -3.69 -11.49 8.31
N ASP A 6 -2.39 -11.24 8.27
CA ASP A 6 -1.38 -12.12 8.88
C ASP A 6 -1.24 -11.89 10.40
N HIS A 7 -1.79 -10.79 10.93
CA HIS A 7 -1.75 -10.44 12.36
C HIS A 7 -2.93 -11.05 13.12
N ALA A 8 -2.72 -12.15 13.84
CA ALA A 8 -3.76 -12.87 14.59
C ALA A 8 -4.55 -12.00 15.57
N ILE A 9 -3.88 -11.10 16.31
CA ILE A 9 -4.52 -10.19 17.28
C ILE A 9 -5.46 -9.22 16.55
N LEU A 10 -5.04 -8.70 15.41
CA LEU A 10 -5.87 -7.78 14.62
C LEU A 10 -7.08 -8.49 14.04
N ARG A 11 -6.91 -9.71 13.49
CA ARG A 11 -8.04 -10.52 13.01
C ARG A 11 -9.08 -10.75 14.12
N GLU A 12 -8.63 -11.15 15.31
CA GLU A 12 -9.54 -11.35 16.45
C GLU A 12 -10.28 -10.08 16.83
N GLY A 13 -9.57 -8.93 16.86
CA GLY A 13 -10.17 -7.63 17.13
C GLY A 13 -11.22 -7.24 16.08
N ILE A 14 -10.91 -7.37 14.80
CA ILE A 14 -11.84 -7.07 13.71
C ILE A 14 -13.05 -8.00 13.75
N ARG A 15 -12.84 -9.31 13.96
CA ARG A 15 -13.92 -10.27 14.10
C ARG A 15 -14.88 -9.92 15.24
N TYR A 16 -14.34 -9.58 16.42
CA TYR A 16 -15.15 -9.15 17.56
C TYR A 16 -15.97 -7.91 17.22
N LEU A 17 -15.35 -6.93 16.58
CA LEU A 17 -15.92 -5.66 16.21
C LEU A 17 -17.07 -5.83 15.18
N LEU A 18 -16.85 -6.64 14.14
CA LEU A 18 -17.86 -6.96 13.14
C LEU A 18 -19.03 -7.76 13.74
N SER A 19 -18.73 -8.75 14.60
CA SER A 19 -19.76 -9.55 15.30
C SER A 19 -20.61 -8.69 16.22
N ALA A 20 -20.02 -7.71 16.91
CA ALA A 20 -20.74 -6.80 17.79
C ALA A 20 -21.72 -5.88 17.04
N SER A 21 -21.47 -5.60 15.75
CA SER A 21 -22.40 -4.84 14.92
C SER A 21 -23.70 -5.59 14.60
N GLY A 22 -23.66 -6.92 14.60
CA GLY A 22 -24.77 -7.79 14.18
C GLY A 22 -25.13 -7.72 12.70
N GLU A 23 -24.34 -6.97 11.89
CA GLU A 23 -24.65 -6.71 10.48
C GLU A 23 -23.76 -7.51 9.52
N VAL A 24 -22.59 -7.96 9.98
CA VAL A 24 -21.59 -8.66 9.18
C VAL A 24 -21.11 -9.91 9.92
N GLU A 25 -21.19 -11.05 9.26
CA GLU A 25 -20.70 -12.32 9.76
C GLU A 25 -19.36 -12.69 9.12
N VAL A 26 -18.35 -12.99 9.95
CA VAL A 26 -17.06 -13.54 9.50
C VAL A 26 -17.21 -15.06 9.43
N ILE A 27 -17.32 -15.62 8.21
CA ILE A 27 -17.51 -17.06 7.97
C ILE A 27 -16.21 -17.82 7.81
N GLY A 28 -15.08 -17.12 7.74
CA GLY A 28 -13.75 -17.71 7.67
C GLY A 28 -12.66 -16.68 7.84
N GLU A 29 -11.47 -17.16 8.16
CA GLU A 29 -10.24 -16.37 8.30
C GLU A 29 -9.13 -16.99 7.47
N ALA A 30 -8.19 -16.15 6.98
CA ALA A 30 -6.96 -16.56 6.31
C ALA A 30 -5.80 -15.65 6.75
N GLN A 31 -4.58 -16.17 6.70
CA GLN A 31 -3.38 -15.43 7.14
C GLN A 31 -2.53 -14.92 5.97
N ASP A 32 -2.89 -15.25 4.74
CA ASP A 32 -2.23 -14.75 3.51
C ASP A 32 -3.10 -15.00 2.28
N GLY A 33 -2.60 -14.53 1.13
CA GLY A 33 -3.34 -14.61 -0.13
C GLY A 33 -3.55 -16.03 -0.65
N VAL A 34 -2.64 -16.98 -0.37
CA VAL A 34 -2.79 -18.37 -0.82
C VAL A 34 -3.94 -19.03 -0.09
N GLU A 35 -3.97 -18.90 1.23
CA GLU A 35 -5.06 -19.43 2.06
C GLU A 35 -6.39 -18.72 1.73
N ALA A 36 -6.35 -17.41 1.44
CA ALA A 36 -7.54 -16.65 1.03
C ALA A 36 -8.17 -17.24 -0.25
N LEU A 37 -7.37 -17.58 -1.27
CA LEU A 37 -7.86 -18.22 -2.50
C LEU A 37 -8.56 -19.55 -2.20
N GLU A 38 -7.96 -20.41 -1.38
CA GLU A 38 -8.53 -21.69 -0.99
C GLU A 38 -9.84 -21.53 -0.21
N MET A 39 -9.87 -20.58 0.72
CA MET A 39 -11.03 -20.32 1.56
C MET A 39 -12.21 -19.71 0.79
N VAL A 40 -11.94 -18.85 -0.21
CA VAL A 40 -12.97 -18.31 -1.11
C VAL A 40 -13.65 -19.44 -1.90
N GLU A 41 -12.88 -20.38 -2.47
CA GLU A 41 -13.45 -21.53 -3.19
C GLU A 41 -14.34 -22.39 -2.30
N LYS A 42 -13.91 -22.61 -1.05
CA LYS A 42 -14.60 -23.49 -0.09
C LYS A 42 -15.84 -22.85 0.52
N LEU A 43 -15.75 -21.58 0.93
CA LEU A 43 -16.78 -20.91 1.72
C LEU A 43 -17.73 -20.04 0.90
N ARG A 44 -17.33 -19.64 -0.31
CA ARG A 44 -18.11 -18.74 -1.18
C ARG A 44 -18.60 -17.49 -0.44
N PRO A 45 -17.70 -16.66 0.16
CA PRO A 45 -18.10 -15.48 0.91
C PRO A 45 -18.72 -14.42 0.00
N ASP A 46 -19.61 -13.58 0.55
CA ASP A 46 -20.20 -12.44 -0.16
C ASP A 46 -19.22 -11.28 -0.33
N ALA A 47 -18.17 -11.23 0.48
CA ALA A 47 -17.10 -10.23 0.39
C ALA A 47 -15.81 -10.76 1.02
N VAL A 48 -14.67 -10.17 0.64
CA VAL A 48 -13.36 -10.40 1.26
C VAL A 48 -12.87 -9.09 1.85
N LEU A 49 -12.48 -9.10 3.13
CA LEU A 49 -11.70 -8.03 3.75
C LEU A 49 -10.23 -8.47 3.74
N MET A 50 -9.37 -7.72 3.05
CA MET A 50 -8.03 -8.15 2.68
C MET A 50 -6.97 -7.14 3.15
N ASP A 51 -5.99 -7.60 3.94
CA ASP A 51 -4.76 -6.83 4.16
C ASP A 51 -3.84 -6.88 2.92
N ILE A 52 -2.99 -5.88 2.79
CA ILE A 52 -2.01 -5.82 1.68
C ILE A 52 -0.73 -6.56 2.03
N ALA A 53 -0.16 -6.31 3.21
CA ALA A 53 1.17 -6.74 3.58
C ALA A 53 1.14 -8.11 4.28
N MET A 54 1.14 -9.19 3.50
CA MET A 54 1.08 -10.56 4.01
C MET A 54 2.20 -11.43 3.42
N PRO A 55 2.62 -12.50 4.15
CA PRO A 55 3.61 -13.44 3.65
C PRO A 55 3.08 -14.29 2.48
N ARG A 56 3.95 -15.01 1.79
CA ARG A 56 3.67 -15.93 0.67
C ARG A 56 3.04 -15.25 -0.54
N MET A 57 1.83 -14.73 -0.40
CA MET A 57 1.09 -13.98 -1.42
C MET A 57 0.49 -12.74 -0.78
N ASN A 58 0.86 -11.56 -1.26
CA ASN A 58 0.36 -10.29 -0.76
C ASN A 58 -1.08 -10.00 -1.23
N GLY A 59 -1.73 -8.99 -0.62
CA GLY A 59 -3.12 -8.66 -0.93
C GLY A 59 -3.36 -8.15 -2.35
N ILE A 60 -2.36 -7.55 -3.01
CA ILE A 60 -2.47 -7.10 -4.40
C ILE A 60 -2.54 -8.32 -5.33
N GLU A 61 -1.61 -9.27 -5.16
CA GLU A 61 -1.58 -10.51 -5.93
C GLU A 61 -2.84 -11.34 -5.68
N ALA A 62 -3.24 -11.50 -4.41
CA ALA A 62 -4.45 -12.22 -4.02
C ALA A 62 -5.71 -11.59 -4.65
N THR A 63 -5.86 -10.27 -4.57
CA THR A 63 -6.98 -9.56 -5.20
C THR A 63 -7.03 -9.80 -6.70
N LYS A 64 -5.90 -9.69 -7.39
CA LYS A 64 -5.80 -9.94 -8.83
C LYS A 64 -6.22 -11.37 -9.21
N GLU A 65 -5.78 -12.38 -8.46
CA GLU A 65 -6.16 -13.76 -8.69
C GLU A 65 -7.62 -14.03 -8.33
N LEU A 66 -8.14 -13.45 -7.24
CA LEU A 66 -9.55 -13.54 -6.88
C LEU A 66 -10.43 -12.93 -7.97
N LYS A 67 -10.11 -11.75 -8.46
CA LYS A 67 -10.91 -11.08 -9.50
C LYS A 67 -10.88 -11.79 -10.86
N LYS A 68 -9.84 -12.55 -11.16
CA LYS A 68 -9.81 -13.42 -12.36
C LYS A 68 -10.77 -14.61 -12.23
N ARG A 69 -10.87 -15.23 -11.06
CA ARG A 69 -11.69 -16.41 -10.81
C ARG A 69 -13.13 -16.07 -10.44
N HIS A 70 -13.29 -14.97 -9.71
CA HIS A 70 -14.55 -14.48 -9.13
C HIS A 70 -14.71 -12.98 -9.42
N PRO A 71 -15.04 -12.57 -10.66
CA PRO A 71 -15.13 -11.15 -11.04
C PRO A 71 -16.09 -10.33 -10.18
N ASP A 72 -17.18 -10.96 -9.76
CA ASP A 72 -18.25 -10.30 -8.99
C ASP A 72 -17.98 -10.25 -7.48
N LEU A 73 -16.97 -10.98 -6.97
CA LEU A 73 -16.65 -11.00 -5.55
C LEU A 73 -16.03 -9.66 -5.14
N PRO A 74 -16.67 -8.86 -4.27
CA PRO A 74 -16.09 -7.62 -3.80
C PRO A 74 -14.94 -7.90 -2.83
N VAL A 75 -13.79 -7.25 -3.09
CA VAL A 75 -12.63 -7.25 -2.22
C VAL A 75 -12.47 -5.85 -1.66
N LEU A 76 -12.65 -5.69 -0.34
CA LEU A 76 -12.39 -4.47 0.40
C LEU A 76 -10.99 -4.56 1.01
N ILE A 77 -10.16 -3.60 0.72
CA ILE A 77 -8.81 -3.53 1.28
C ILE A 77 -8.85 -2.84 2.64
N LEU A 78 -8.13 -3.41 3.59
CA LEU A 78 -7.88 -2.83 4.90
C LEU A 78 -6.37 -2.70 5.11
N SER A 79 -5.83 -1.49 5.12
CA SER A 79 -4.38 -1.26 5.12
C SER A 79 -3.95 -0.13 6.05
N MET A 80 -2.70 -0.15 6.49
CA MET A 80 -2.05 0.98 7.18
C MET A 80 -1.59 2.07 6.21
N TYR A 81 -1.52 1.78 4.89
CA TYR A 81 -0.91 2.63 3.88
C TYR A 81 -1.98 3.40 3.09
N ASP A 82 -1.71 4.66 2.78
CA ASP A 82 -2.52 5.55 1.94
C ASP A 82 -1.75 6.09 0.72
N SER A 83 -0.50 5.65 0.55
CA SER A 83 0.37 6.10 -0.53
C SER A 83 -0.01 5.51 -1.89
N GLU A 84 0.28 6.26 -2.95
CA GLU A 84 0.01 5.93 -4.35
C GLU A 84 0.56 4.55 -4.75
N GLU A 85 1.73 4.19 -4.22
CA GLU A 85 2.41 2.92 -4.48
C GLU A 85 1.56 1.68 -4.17
N TYR A 86 0.70 1.75 -3.15
CA TYR A 86 -0.20 0.65 -2.78
C TYR A 86 -1.60 0.84 -3.34
N VAL A 87 -2.11 2.07 -3.29
CA VAL A 87 -3.49 2.39 -3.68
C VAL A 87 -3.75 2.09 -5.15
N LEU A 88 -2.91 2.58 -6.05
CA LEU A 88 -3.15 2.43 -7.49
C LEU A 88 -3.03 0.98 -7.98
N PRO A 89 -1.99 0.19 -7.61
CA PRO A 89 -1.91 -1.21 -8.00
C PRO A 89 -3.09 -2.04 -7.53
N ILE A 90 -3.58 -1.81 -6.30
CA ILE A 90 -4.69 -2.58 -5.73
C ILE A 90 -6.03 -2.24 -6.39
N LEU A 91 -6.27 -0.97 -6.72
CA LEU A 91 -7.44 -0.55 -7.48
C LEU A 91 -7.40 -1.11 -8.90
N ARG A 92 -6.23 -1.10 -9.56
CA ARG A 92 -6.03 -1.75 -10.86
C ARG A 92 -6.21 -3.28 -10.80
N ALA A 93 -5.93 -3.91 -9.66
CA ALA A 93 -6.21 -5.32 -9.43
C ALA A 93 -7.71 -5.62 -9.31
N GLY A 94 -8.57 -4.59 -9.18
CA GLY A 94 -10.02 -4.70 -9.14
C GLY A 94 -10.61 -4.69 -7.74
N ALA A 95 -9.92 -4.13 -6.75
CA ALA A 95 -10.50 -3.93 -5.41
C ALA A 95 -11.76 -3.07 -5.50
N ALA A 96 -12.81 -3.46 -4.77
CA ALA A 96 -14.08 -2.74 -4.70
C ALA A 96 -14.04 -1.56 -3.72
N GLY A 97 -13.03 -1.51 -2.85
CA GLY A 97 -12.86 -0.42 -1.92
C GLY A 97 -11.54 -0.48 -1.16
N TYR A 98 -11.24 0.63 -0.49
CA TYR A 98 -10.02 0.80 0.29
C TYR A 98 -10.31 1.58 1.57
N VAL A 99 -10.01 0.98 2.72
CA VAL A 99 -10.20 1.55 4.05
C VAL A 99 -8.87 1.47 4.81
N LEU A 100 -8.58 2.49 5.60
CA LEU A 100 -7.37 2.49 6.42
C LEU A 100 -7.62 1.77 7.75
N LYS A 101 -6.64 1.02 8.26
CA LYS A 101 -6.72 0.30 9.55
C LYS A 101 -6.95 1.25 10.75
N ARG A 102 -6.73 2.56 10.59
CA ARG A 102 -7.05 3.61 11.57
C ARG A 102 -8.50 4.07 11.54
N ALA A 103 -9.30 3.62 10.57
CA ALA A 103 -10.71 3.97 10.46
C ALA A 103 -11.53 3.45 11.64
N ALA A 104 -12.63 4.15 11.96
CA ALA A 104 -13.52 3.71 13.02
C ALA A 104 -14.27 2.42 12.62
N ALA A 105 -14.64 1.64 13.62
CA ALA A 105 -15.38 0.40 13.44
C ALA A 105 -16.64 0.53 12.57
N GLN A 106 -17.40 1.59 12.80
CA GLN A 106 -18.63 1.87 12.03
C GLN A 106 -18.36 2.16 10.56
N GLU A 107 -17.21 2.78 10.27
CA GLU A 107 -16.77 3.06 8.91
C GLU A 107 -16.44 1.77 8.15
N LEU A 108 -15.79 0.80 8.81
CA LEU A 108 -15.52 -0.52 8.23
C LEU A 108 -16.81 -1.29 7.92
N VAL A 109 -17.76 -1.31 8.84
CA VAL A 109 -19.08 -1.96 8.63
C VAL A 109 -19.82 -1.30 7.46
N SER A 110 -19.83 0.03 7.43
CA SER A 110 -20.48 0.79 6.35
C SER A 110 -19.82 0.53 4.99
N ALA A 111 -18.49 0.48 4.94
CA ALA A 111 -17.74 0.16 3.73
C ALA A 111 -18.02 -1.26 3.22
N LEU A 112 -18.06 -2.26 4.12
CA LEU A 112 -18.42 -3.64 3.75
C LEU A 112 -19.81 -3.73 3.14
N LYS A 113 -20.81 -3.07 3.73
CA LYS A 113 -22.18 -3.02 3.19
C LYS A 113 -22.25 -2.34 1.83
N ALA A 114 -21.50 -1.28 1.65
CA ALA A 114 -21.49 -0.54 0.40
C ALA A 114 -20.85 -1.38 -0.73
N VAL A 115 -19.72 -2.04 -0.49
CA VAL A 115 -19.07 -2.87 -1.53
C VAL A 115 -19.89 -4.11 -1.88
N THR A 116 -20.61 -4.70 -0.91
CA THR A 116 -21.54 -5.82 -1.19
C THR A 116 -22.77 -5.37 -1.98
N SER A 117 -23.11 -4.07 -1.93
CA SER A 117 -24.16 -3.47 -2.76
C SER A 117 -23.65 -3.01 -4.15
N GLY A 118 -22.39 -3.30 -4.50
CA GLY A 118 -21.78 -2.93 -5.78
C GLY A 118 -21.25 -1.49 -5.83
N GLN A 119 -21.18 -0.79 -4.70
CA GLN A 119 -20.57 0.55 -4.64
C GLN A 119 -19.05 0.44 -4.47
N VAL A 120 -18.33 1.43 -5.01
CA VAL A 120 -16.88 1.58 -4.79
C VAL A 120 -16.68 2.57 -3.62
N ILE A 121 -15.92 2.16 -2.62
CA ILE A 121 -15.64 2.97 -1.43
C ILE A 121 -14.15 3.23 -1.30
N LEU A 122 -13.80 4.50 -1.22
CA LEU A 122 -12.43 4.94 -0.93
C LEU A 122 -12.43 5.83 0.30
N HIS A 123 -11.53 5.55 1.23
CA HIS A 123 -11.27 6.48 2.33
C HIS A 123 -10.88 7.86 1.75
N PRO A 124 -11.26 9.00 2.36
CA PRO A 124 -10.98 10.34 1.82
C PRO A 124 -9.51 10.58 1.45
N ASP A 125 -8.56 10.11 2.28
CA ASP A 125 -7.13 10.24 2.01
C ASP A 125 -6.72 9.44 0.76
N VAL A 126 -7.26 8.23 0.61
CA VAL A 126 -7.04 7.36 -0.56
C VAL A 126 -7.67 7.97 -1.82
N ALA A 127 -8.87 8.52 -1.69
CA ALA A 127 -9.54 9.20 -2.81
C ALA A 127 -8.71 10.40 -3.32
N ARG A 128 -8.09 11.16 -2.41
CA ARG A 128 -7.18 12.25 -2.77
C ARG A 128 -5.99 11.75 -3.57
N THR A 129 -5.31 10.70 -3.12
CA THR A 129 -4.19 10.06 -3.84
C THR A 129 -4.58 9.65 -5.26
N VAL A 130 -5.78 9.10 -5.44
CA VAL A 130 -6.29 8.73 -6.78
C VAL A 130 -6.55 9.97 -7.64
N MET A 131 -7.16 11.02 -7.08
CA MET A 131 -7.44 12.26 -7.81
C MET A 131 -6.16 12.98 -8.23
N ASP A 132 -5.18 13.07 -7.35
CA ASP A 132 -3.88 13.70 -7.65
C ASP A 132 -3.18 12.96 -8.81
N ASN A 133 -3.24 11.64 -8.84
CA ASN A 133 -2.69 10.83 -9.93
C ASN A 133 -3.43 11.02 -11.26
N LEU A 134 -4.77 11.12 -11.23
CA LEU A 134 -5.56 11.38 -12.43
C LEU A 134 -5.24 12.77 -13.01
N GLN A 135 -5.11 13.79 -12.17
CA GLN A 135 -4.74 15.15 -12.61
C GLN A 135 -3.33 15.18 -13.20
N ALA A 136 -2.38 14.41 -12.63
CA ALA A 136 -1.04 14.30 -13.18
C ALA A 136 -1.02 13.64 -14.58
N GLN A 137 -1.97 12.74 -14.86
CA GLN A 137 -2.10 12.06 -16.16
C GLN A 137 -2.85 12.89 -17.21
N GLU A 138 -3.76 13.79 -16.81
CA GLU A 138 -4.52 14.64 -17.72
C GLU A 138 -3.75 15.89 -18.16
N SER A 139 -2.64 16.23 -17.53
CA SER A 139 -1.76 17.27 -18.02
C SER A 139 -1.09 16.79 -19.32
N PRO A 140 -1.30 17.49 -20.48
CA PRO A 140 -0.61 17.13 -21.71
C PRO A 140 0.88 17.13 -21.44
N GLN A 141 1.56 16.02 -21.77
CA GLN A 141 3.01 15.88 -21.64
C GLN A 141 3.74 16.94 -22.46
N GLY A 142 3.88 18.12 -21.88
CA GLY A 142 5.05 18.94 -22.14
C GLY A 142 6.16 18.36 -21.26
N PRO A 143 7.44 18.36 -21.72
CA PRO A 143 8.53 17.92 -20.86
C PRO A 143 8.43 18.70 -19.54
N PRO A 144 8.67 18.06 -18.36
CA PRO A 144 8.53 18.72 -17.08
C PRO A 144 9.38 19.99 -17.10
N VAL A 145 8.71 21.14 -17.07
CA VAL A 145 9.42 22.42 -16.93
C VAL A 145 9.88 22.45 -15.49
N ALA A 146 11.08 21.97 -15.26
CA ALA A 146 11.77 22.13 -13.99
C ALA A 146 11.70 23.61 -13.58
N PRO A 147 11.36 23.94 -12.32
CA PRO A 147 11.42 25.31 -11.85
C PRO A 147 12.83 25.84 -12.17
N ARG A 148 12.92 26.96 -12.86
CA ARG A 148 14.20 27.55 -13.22
C ARG A 148 15.00 27.81 -11.95
N GLY A 149 16.02 26.95 -11.68
CA GLY A 149 16.87 27.02 -10.50
C GLY A 149 16.96 25.73 -9.66
N ALA A 150 16.16 24.69 -9.93
CA ALA A 150 16.33 23.40 -9.26
C ALA A 150 17.59 22.70 -9.78
N SER A 151 18.43 22.18 -8.87
CA SER A 151 19.58 21.36 -9.24
C SER A 151 19.09 20.05 -9.89
N GLU A 152 19.92 19.45 -10.75
CA GLU A 152 19.61 18.14 -11.39
C GLU A 152 19.21 17.08 -10.36
N ALA A 153 19.86 17.12 -9.18
CA ALA A 153 19.53 16.24 -8.06
C ALA A 153 18.12 16.47 -7.49
N GLN A 154 17.63 17.71 -7.48
CA GLN A 154 16.26 18.02 -7.04
C GLN A 154 15.22 17.53 -8.06
N ALA A 155 15.52 17.63 -9.36
CA ALA A 155 14.66 17.10 -10.41
C ALA A 155 14.58 15.57 -10.36
N GLN A 156 15.67 14.87 -10.08
CA GLN A 156 15.70 13.42 -9.86
C GLN A 156 14.96 13.02 -8.57
N LEU A 157 15.12 13.80 -7.49
CA LEU A 157 14.39 13.58 -6.23
C LEU A 157 12.86 13.68 -6.43
N ALA A 158 12.41 14.57 -7.31
CA ALA A 158 10.98 14.71 -7.63
C ALA A 158 10.39 13.48 -8.36
N GLN A 159 11.22 12.62 -8.96
CA GLN A 159 10.80 11.40 -9.64
C GLN A 159 10.66 10.20 -8.68
N LEU A 160 11.12 10.33 -7.44
CA LEU A 160 10.99 9.29 -6.43
C LEU A 160 9.59 9.31 -5.81
N THR A 161 9.03 8.14 -5.60
CA THR A 161 7.82 7.98 -4.78
C THR A 161 8.09 8.40 -3.34
N GLU A 162 7.06 8.71 -2.59
CA GLU A 162 7.18 9.10 -1.18
C GLU A 162 7.88 8.00 -0.37
N ARG A 163 7.56 6.73 -0.66
CA ARG A 163 8.19 5.58 -0.01
C ARG A 163 9.67 5.41 -0.35
N GLU A 164 10.05 5.65 -1.58
CA GLU A 164 11.46 5.66 -1.97
C GLU A 164 12.22 6.80 -1.29
N ARG A 165 11.60 7.97 -1.12
CA ARG A 165 12.19 9.09 -0.36
C ARG A 165 12.37 8.74 1.11
N GLU A 166 11.38 8.11 1.77
CA GLU A 166 11.51 7.63 3.15
C GLU A 166 12.64 6.62 3.29
N VAL A 167 12.70 5.63 2.41
CA VAL A 167 13.79 4.63 2.42
C VAL A 167 15.13 5.30 2.17
N LEU A 168 15.22 6.22 1.21
CA LEU A 168 16.45 7.01 0.93
C LEU A 168 16.89 7.82 2.14
N THR A 169 15.96 8.48 2.83
CA THR A 169 16.24 9.24 4.07
C THR A 169 16.81 8.33 5.15
N LEU A 170 16.20 7.15 5.38
CA LEU A 170 16.68 6.21 6.38
C LEU A 170 18.04 5.58 6.04
N ILE A 171 18.31 5.35 4.74
CA ILE A 171 19.64 4.94 4.26
C ILE A 171 20.67 6.03 4.56
N ALA A 172 20.33 7.29 4.28
CA ALA A 172 21.21 8.43 4.51
C ALA A 172 21.52 8.65 6.01
N HIS A 173 20.61 8.27 6.92
CA HIS A 173 20.86 8.21 8.36
C HIS A 173 21.65 6.96 8.80
N GLY A 174 22.15 6.15 7.87
CA GLY A 174 22.98 4.97 8.15
C GLY A 174 22.22 3.74 8.66
N LEU A 175 20.90 3.67 8.54
CA LEU A 175 20.14 2.50 9.01
C LEU A 175 20.39 1.28 8.10
N THR A 176 20.48 0.11 8.75
CA THR A 176 20.55 -1.17 8.05
C THR A 176 19.18 -1.56 7.48
N ASN A 177 19.16 -2.49 6.51
CA ASN A 177 17.91 -2.99 5.94
C ASN A 177 16.95 -3.54 7.00
N GLN A 178 17.48 -4.17 8.06
CA GLN A 178 16.69 -4.67 9.17
C GLN A 178 16.05 -3.53 9.96
N GLN A 179 16.81 -2.50 10.32
CA GLN A 179 16.30 -1.34 11.05
C GLN A 179 15.28 -0.53 10.23
N ILE A 180 15.51 -0.42 8.90
CA ILE A 180 14.54 0.19 7.99
C ILE A 180 13.24 -0.63 7.95
N ALA A 181 13.36 -1.96 7.82
CA ALA A 181 12.22 -2.86 7.81
C ALA A 181 11.38 -2.74 9.10
N GLU A 182 12.03 -2.73 10.26
CA GLU A 182 11.39 -2.56 11.56
C GLU A 182 10.72 -1.19 11.68
N ARG A 183 11.41 -0.11 11.28
CA ARG A 183 10.90 1.27 11.39
C ARG A 183 9.73 1.54 10.45
N LEU A 184 9.74 0.94 9.28
CA LEU A 184 8.72 1.10 8.25
C LEU A 184 7.64 0.01 8.29
N PHE A 185 7.76 -0.96 9.22
CA PHE A 185 6.85 -2.10 9.39
C PHE A 185 6.67 -2.92 8.09
N ILE A 186 7.77 -3.14 7.36
CA ILE A 186 7.80 -3.94 6.11
C ILE A 186 8.84 -5.06 6.20
N SER A 187 8.81 -6.00 5.25
CA SER A 187 9.83 -7.06 5.20
C SER A 187 11.19 -6.52 4.76
N ILE A 188 12.27 -7.18 5.22
CA ILE A 188 13.64 -6.87 4.75
C ILE A 188 13.72 -7.01 3.22
N LYS A 189 13.01 -7.97 2.63
CA LYS A 189 12.95 -8.19 1.18
C LYS A 189 12.31 -7.00 0.47
N THR A 190 11.28 -6.40 1.06
CA THR A 190 10.63 -5.17 0.54
C THR A 190 11.60 -3.99 0.58
N VAL A 191 12.36 -3.82 1.68
CA VAL A 191 13.41 -2.79 1.76
C VAL A 191 14.48 -2.99 0.66
N GLN A 192 14.90 -4.23 0.43
CA GLN A 192 15.85 -4.56 -0.64
C GLN A 192 15.31 -4.20 -2.02
N ALA A 193 14.02 -4.45 -2.28
CA ALA A 193 13.37 -4.07 -3.54
C ALA A 193 13.34 -2.55 -3.72
N HIS A 194 12.96 -1.78 -2.68
CA HIS A 194 13.01 -0.31 -2.73
C HIS A 194 14.43 0.22 -2.98
N ARG A 195 15.44 -0.37 -2.35
CA ARG A 195 16.85 0.01 -2.60
C ARG A 195 17.27 -0.27 -4.03
N ALA A 196 16.89 -1.42 -4.59
CA ALA A 196 17.19 -1.75 -5.98
C ALA A 196 16.53 -0.76 -6.95
N ASN A 197 15.26 -0.43 -6.74
CA ASN A 197 14.54 0.56 -7.53
C ASN A 197 15.14 1.96 -7.41
N LEU A 198 15.56 2.37 -6.20
CA LEU A 198 16.27 3.64 -5.98
C LEU A 198 17.57 3.71 -6.77
N MET A 199 18.39 2.66 -6.69
CA MET A 199 19.66 2.58 -7.40
C MET A 199 19.45 2.63 -8.91
N GLU A 200 18.46 1.92 -9.43
CA GLU A 200 18.10 1.93 -10.85
C GLU A 200 17.59 3.31 -11.32
N LYS A 201 16.64 3.92 -10.59
CA LYS A 201 16.06 5.22 -10.96
C LYS A 201 17.06 6.38 -10.91
N LEU A 202 18.00 6.32 -9.97
CA LEU A 202 18.99 7.39 -9.76
C LEU A 202 20.32 7.13 -10.48
N ASP A 203 20.47 5.95 -11.11
CA ASP A 203 21.72 5.47 -11.70
C ASP A 203 22.89 5.48 -10.68
N LEU A 204 22.61 4.95 -9.48
CA LEU A 204 23.54 4.86 -8.36
C LEU A 204 23.78 3.40 -7.99
N HIS A 205 24.99 3.07 -7.48
CA HIS A 205 25.41 1.68 -7.37
C HIS A 205 25.66 1.21 -5.94
N ASP A 206 25.72 2.14 -4.97
CA ASP A 206 25.97 1.80 -3.56
C ASP A 206 25.27 2.75 -2.58
N ALA A 207 25.30 2.38 -1.28
CA ALA A 207 24.67 3.14 -0.21
C ALA A 207 25.35 4.51 0.04
N VAL A 208 26.64 4.61 -0.27
CA VAL A 208 27.39 5.87 -0.09
C VAL A 208 26.97 6.88 -1.14
N GLU A 209 26.74 6.42 -2.37
CA GLU A 209 26.21 7.25 -3.46
C GLU A 209 24.79 7.72 -3.16
N LEU A 210 23.93 6.83 -2.64
CA LEU A 210 22.59 7.20 -2.19
C LEU A 210 22.62 8.27 -1.08
N THR A 211 23.51 8.13 -0.10
CA THR A 211 23.68 9.13 0.97
C THR A 211 24.17 10.48 0.41
N LYS A 212 25.17 10.47 -0.46
CA LYS A 212 25.64 11.70 -1.13
C LYS A 212 24.52 12.36 -1.94
N PHE A 213 23.70 11.58 -2.62
CA PHE A 213 22.57 12.09 -3.37
C PHE A 213 21.52 12.73 -2.45
N ALA A 214 21.17 12.10 -1.32
CA ALA A 214 20.23 12.65 -0.35
C ALA A 214 20.70 14.02 0.19
N ILE A 215 21.99 14.17 0.45
CA ILE A 215 22.57 15.45 0.88
C ILE A 215 22.52 16.47 -0.27
N LYS A 216 22.97 16.10 -1.46
CA LYS A 216 23.04 16.99 -2.63
C LYS A 216 21.67 17.48 -3.09
N SER A 217 20.65 16.65 -2.96
CA SER A 217 19.27 16.98 -3.32
C SER A 217 18.53 17.80 -2.24
N GLY A 218 19.15 18.00 -1.05
CA GLY A 218 18.54 18.71 0.06
C GLY A 218 17.51 17.88 0.84
N LEU A 219 17.43 16.58 0.59
CA LEU A 219 16.55 15.66 1.33
C LEU A 219 17.02 15.47 2.77
N LEU A 220 18.35 15.49 2.99
CA LEU A 220 18.98 15.45 4.31
C LEU A 220 19.86 16.69 4.49
N PRO A 221 19.56 17.60 5.46
CA PRO A 221 20.42 18.70 5.78
C PRO A 221 21.74 18.21 6.42
N LEU A 222 22.84 18.91 6.17
CA LEU A 222 24.16 18.56 6.69
C LEU A 222 24.25 18.61 8.23
N ASP A 223 23.30 19.28 8.87
CA ASP A 223 23.24 19.46 10.33
C ASP A 223 22.60 18.26 11.06
N GLU A 224 22.10 17.25 10.35
CA GLU A 224 21.42 16.06 10.90
C GLU A 224 22.20 14.76 10.70
N ILE A 225 23.50 14.82 10.36
CA ILE A 225 24.38 13.64 10.16
C ILE A 225 25.21 13.36 11.41
#